data_4d007a1932be294c0fbab062c29704b4
#
_entry.id   4d007a1932be294c0fbab062c29704b4
#
_cell.length_a   1.000
_cell.length_b   1.000
_cell.length_c   1.000
_cell.angle_alpha   90.00
_cell.angle_beta   90.00
_cell.angle_gamma   90.00
#
_symmetry.space_group_name_H-M   'P 1'
#
loop_
_entity.id
_entity.type
_entity.pdbx_description
1 polymer ?
#
loop_
_entity_poly.entity_id
_entity_poly.type
_entity_poly.pdbx_seq_one_letter_code
_entity_poly.pdbx_strand_id
1 'polypeptide(L)'
;RWSWPALPFTQPKYLSAFQAFELEDVAPKQEFSIFPYASFNQDILLEKNDKNAGVDIFWRPSSAFLLSAAVNPDFGQVEADDVVVNLTAFETFFPEKRLFFLENQETFATISTSSWRGGGTTLLHTRRIGSSVRSRRGRPDLREDLNINSLDTSRPVDLLLATKGVGQWNRSRFGVLAATEDDTRLSLSDDTGSIYASGRDFGVLRWLHE
;
A
#
# COMPACT_ATOMS: atom_id res chain seq x y z
N ARG A 1 -28.03 -16.30 -21.50
CA ARG A 1 -27.84 -15.19 -20.54
C ARG A 1 -28.85 -14.10 -20.89
N TRP A 2 -29.55 -13.61 -19.89
CA TRP A 2 -30.52 -12.54 -20.04
C TRP A 2 -29.88 -11.25 -19.50
N SER A 3 -29.98 -10.16 -20.24
CA SER A 3 -29.61 -8.82 -19.78
C SER A 3 -30.75 -7.85 -20.10
N TRP A 4 -31.00 -6.92 -19.22
CA TRP A 4 -31.92 -5.82 -19.46
C TRP A 4 -31.20 -4.51 -19.10
N PRO A 5 -31.11 -3.57 -20.04
CA PRO A 5 -31.46 -3.66 -21.46
C PRO A 5 -30.62 -4.71 -22.21
N ALA A 6 -31.03 -5.07 -23.44
CA ALA A 6 -30.26 -5.94 -24.30
C ALA A 6 -28.90 -5.29 -24.62
N LEU A 7 -27.82 -5.92 -24.17
CA LEU A 7 -26.48 -5.34 -24.28
C LEU A 7 -25.73 -5.91 -25.48
N PRO A 8 -25.14 -5.06 -26.32
CA PRO A 8 -24.33 -5.51 -27.46
C PRO A 8 -22.91 -5.92 -26.99
N PHE A 9 -22.77 -7.07 -26.36
CA PHE A 9 -21.49 -7.57 -25.81
C PHE A 9 -20.35 -7.71 -26.81
N THR A 10 -20.67 -7.64 -28.10
CA THR A 10 -19.68 -7.68 -29.20
C THR A 10 -19.06 -6.31 -29.50
N GLN A 11 -19.59 -5.25 -28.93
CA GLN A 11 -19.09 -3.90 -29.15
C GLN A 11 -18.14 -3.46 -28.04
N PRO A 12 -17.02 -2.78 -28.34
CA PRO A 12 -16.06 -2.31 -27.34
C PRO A 12 -16.65 -1.35 -26.27
N LYS A 13 -17.75 -0.67 -26.60
CA LYS A 13 -18.39 0.32 -25.71
C LYS A 13 -19.77 -0.15 -25.21
N TYR A 14 -19.94 -1.45 -24.91
CA TYR A 14 -21.24 -1.97 -24.48
C TYR A 14 -21.75 -1.34 -23.17
N LEU A 15 -20.86 -0.81 -22.32
CA LEU A 15 -21.24 -0.12 -21.07
C LEU A 15 -22.05 1.15 -21.31
N SER A 16 -21.86 1.83 -22.43
CA SER A 16 -22.64 3.02 -22.78
C SER A 16 -24.12 2.73 -23.08
N ALA A 17 -24.47 1.45 -23.25
CA ALA A 17 -25.85 1.01 -23.45
C ALA A 17 -26.60 0.73 -22.14
N PHE A 18 -25.94 0.83 -20.97
CA PHE A 18 -26.62 0.73 -19.68
C PHE A 18 -27.57 1.89 -19.48
N GLN A 19 -28.72 1.60 -18.90
CA GLN A 19 -29.65 2.64 -18.47
C GLN A 19 -29.10 3.39 -17.25
N ALA A 20 -29.21 4.69 -17.28
CA ALA A 20 -28.97 5.52 -16.12
C ALA A 20 -30.24 5.52 -15.23
N PHE A 21 -30.10 5.28 -13.96
CA PHE A 21 -31.14 5.47 -12.95
C PHE A 21 -30.83 6.73 -12.17
N GLU A 22 -31.78 7.64 -12.13
CA GLU A 22 -31.74 8.81 -11.25
C GLU A 22 -32.52 8.44 -9.98
N LEU A 23 -31.86 8.50 -8.85
CA LEU A 23 -32.47 8.29 -7.54
C LEU A 23 -32.80 9.67 -6.96
N GLU A 24 -34.09 9.93 -6.79
CA GLU A 24 -34.57 11.12 -6.10
C GLU A 24 -34.41 10.95 -4.58
N ASP A 25 -34.21 12.03 -3.86
CA ASP A 25 -34.07 12.09 -2.39
C ASP A 25 -32.90 11.33 -1.75
N VAL A 26 -31.88 11.02 -2.52
CA VAL A 26 -30.64 10.46 -1.97
C VAL A 26 -29.72 11.59 -1.50
N ALA A 27 -29.75 11.88 -0.21
CA ALA A 27 -28.78 12.78 0.42
C ALA A 27 -27.60 11.96 0.96
N PRO A 28 -26.41 12.02 0.34
CA PRO A 28 -25.24 11.35 0.88
C PRO A 28 -24.89 11.93 2.25
N LYS A 29 -24.87 11.07 3.27
CA LYS A 29 -24.46 11.47 4.62
C LYS A 29 -22.95 11.43 4.72
N GLN A 30 -22.41 12.36 5.49
CA GLN A 30 -21.03 12.30 5.94
C GLN A 30 -20.83 11.03 6.77
N GLU A 31 -19.77 10.30 6.49
CA GLU A 31 -19.37 9.10 7.22
C GLU A 31 -18.02 9.34 7.89
N PHE A 32 -17.94 9.01 9.17
CA PHE A 32 -16.70 9.06 9.93
C PHE A 32 -16.58 7.79 10.77
N SER A 33 -15.47 7.07 10.58
CA SER A 33 -15.24 5.79 11.26
C SER A 33 -13.84 5.76 11.84
N ILE A 34 -13.71 5.26 13.06
CA ILE A 34 -12.45 5.06 13.76
C ILE A 34 -12.37 3.60 14.20
N PHE A 35 -11.26 2.94 13.89
CA PHE A 35 -11.00 1.55 14.25
C PHE A 35 -9.69 1.46 15.05
N PRO A 36 -9.75 1.62 16.39
CA PRO A 36 -8.58 1.37 17.23
C PRO A 36 -8.32 -0.13 17.34
N TYR A 37 -7.06 -0.53 17.40
CA TYR A 37 -6.65 -1.90 17.64
C TYR A 37 -5.46 -1.98 18.58
N ALA A 38 -5.30 -3.14 19.22
CA ALA A 38 -4.11 -3.51 19.96
C ALA A 38 -3.83 -4.99 19.73
N SER A 39 -2.57 -5.34 19.49
CA SER A 39 -2.12 -6.72 19.34
C SER A 39 -1.01 -7.04 20.35
N PHE A 40 -0.97 -8.30 20.73
CA PHE A 40 0.09 -8.86 21.59
C PHE A 40 0.56 -10.17 20.96
N ASN A 41 1.83 -10.22 20.58
CA ASN A 41 2.47 -11.40 20.04
C ASN A 41 3.55 -11.87 21.00
N GLN A 42 3.57 -13.15 21.28
CA GLN A 42 4.61 -13.80 22.09
C GLN A 42 5.33 -14.85 21.23
N ASP A 43 6.61 -14.63 20.98
CA ASP A 43 7.48 -15.63 20.38
C ASP A 43 8.11 -16.47 21.49
N ILE A 44 7.65 -17.72 21.58
CA ILE A 44 8.07 -18.66 22.66
C ILE A 44 9.52 -19.14 22.41
N LEU A 45 9.96 -19.19 21.14
CA LEU A 45 11.29 -19.67 20.78
C LEU A 45 12.38 -18.63 21.05
N LEU A 46 12.05 -17.36 20.80
CA LEU A 46 12.97 -16.23 20.96
C LEU A 46 12.77 -15.48 22.28
N GLU A 47 11.82 -15.92 23.11
CA GLU A 47 11.41 -15.25 24.37
C GLU A 47 11.13 -13.74 24.18
N LYS A 48 10.64 -13.37 23.01
CA LYS A 48 10.31 -11.99 22.67
C LYS A 48 8.81 -11.75 22.75
N ASN A 49 8.45 -10.67 23.39
CA ASN A 49 7.08 -10.16 23.43
C ASN A 49 7.01 -8.91 22.55
N ASP A 50 6.06 -8.90 21.64
CA ASP A 50 5.77 -7.75 20.79
C ASP A 50 4.35 -7.23 21.13
N LYS A 51 4.26 -5.92 21.34
CA LYS A 51 3.02 -5.20 21.62
C LYS A 51 2.85 -4.11 20.62
N ASN A 52 1.74 -4.14 19.90
CA ASN A 52 1.42 -3.11 18.94
C ASN A 52 0.03 -2.53 19.23
N ALA A 53 -0.13 -1.23 19.03
CA ALA A 53 -1.40 -0.54 19.12
C ALA A 53 -1.45 0.59 18.10
N GLY A 54 -2.58 0.73 17.44
CA GLY A 54 -2.75 1.74 16.42
C GLY A 54 -4.22 2.09 16.18
N VAL A 55 -4.45 2.91 15.17
CA VAL A 55 -5.80 3.36 14.82
C VAL A 55 -5.92 3.63 13.34
N ASP A 56 -7.01 3.15 12.74
CA ASP A 56 -7.41 3.49 11.38
C ASP A 56 -8.59 4.45 11.43
N ILE A 57 -8.51 5.50 10.62
CA ILE A 57 -9.49 6.58 10.54
C ILE A 57 -9.94 6.69 9.09
N PHE A 58 -11.25 6.67 8.88
CA PHE A 58 -11.88 6.88 7.58
C PHE A 58 -12.88 8.02 7.70
N TRP A 59 -12.75 8.98 6.81
CA TRP A 59 -13.65 10.11 6.75
C TRP A 59 -14.09 10.38 5.31
N ARG A 60 -15.38 10.26 5.09
CA ARG A 60 -16.05 10.55 3.82
C ARG A 60 -16.95 11.76 4.00
N PRO A 61 -16.42 12.98 3.80
CA PRO A 61 -17.22 14.20 3.96
C PRO A 61 -18.33 14.33 2.91
N SER A 62 -18.15 13.69 1.75
CA SER A 62 -19.15 13.67 0.68
C SER A 62 -18.96 12.40 -0.18
N SER A 63 -19.87 12.14 -1.11
CA SER A 63 -19.72 11.06 -2.09
C SER A 63 -18.52 11.22 -3.02
N ALA A 64 -17.97 12.45 -3.12
CA ALA A 64 -16.87 12.78 -4.02
C ALA A 64 -15.48 12.73 -3.37
N PHE A 65 -15.40 12.66 -2.03
CA PHE A 65 -14.14 12.72 -1.29
C PHE A 65 -14.05 11.64 -0.23
N LEU A 66 -12.89 11.00 -0.16
CA LEU A 66 -12.52 10.04 0.88
C LEU A 66 -11.13 10.38 1.42
N LEU A 67 -11.03 10.43 2.73
CA LEU A 67 -9.78 10.56 3.47
C LEU A 67 -9.60 9.33 4.35
N SER A 68 -8.43 8.71 4.31
CA SER A 68 -8.05 7.58 5.14
C SER A 68 -6.73 7.88 5.82
N ALA A 69 -6.61 7.55 7.09
CA ALA A 69 -5.35 7.65 7.84
C ALA A 69 -5.18 6.41 8.69
N ALA A 70 -3.96 5.90 8.76
CA ALA A 70 -3.58 4.78 9.61
C ALA A 70 -2.37 5.21 10.44
N VAL A 71 -2.51 5.21 11.75
CA VAL A 71 -1.43 5.51 12.70
C VAL A 71 -0.93 4.20 13.28
N ASN A 72 0.36 3.96 13.17
CA ASN A 72 1.04 2.73 13.57
C ASN A 72 0.34 1.46 13.04
N PRO A 73 0.05 1.37 11.71
CA PRO A 73 -0.75 0.27 11.15
C PRO A 73 -0.07 -1.08 11.34
N ASP A 74 -0.85 -2.07 11.83
CA ASP A 74 -0.39 -3.46 11.90
C ASP A 74 -0.72 -4.19 10.60
N PHE A 75 0.30 -4.39 9.76
CA PHE A 75 0.20 -5.21 8.55
C PHE A 75 0.64 -6.66 8.75
N GLY A 76 0.89 -7.08 10.00
CA GLY A 76 1.33 -8.44 10.33
C GLY A 76 0.30 -9.53 10.00
N GLN A 77 -0.98 -9.17 9.87
CA GLN A 77 -2.05 -10.10 9.47
C GLN A 77 -2.14 -10.30 7.96
N VAL A 78 -1.34 -9.60 7.19
CA VAL A 78 -1.34 -9.76 5.73
C VAL A 78 -0.62 -11.04 5.37
N GLU A 79 -1.28 -11.88 4.58
CA GLU A 79 -0.71 -13.13 4.06
C GLU A 79 0.66 -12.88 3.42
N ALA A 80 1.65 -13.69 3.81
CA ALA A 80 2.99 -13.62 3.24
C ALA A 80 2.96 -13.86 1.72
N ASP A 81 3.85 -13.21 1.00
CA ASP A 81 4.01 -13.43 -0.43
C ASP A 81 4.71 -14.78 -0.68
N ASP A 82 4.38 -15.41 -1.80
CA ASP A 82 5.06 -16.63 -2.24
C ASP A 82 6.56 -16.38 -2.44
N VAL A 83 7.37 -17.35 -2.07
CA VAL A 83 8.82 -17.30 -2.30
C VAL A 83 9.10 -17.47 -3.78
N VAL A 84 9.50 -16.38 -4.45
CA VAL A 84 9.91 -16.42 -5.85
C VAL A 84 11.43 -16.28 -5.95
N VAL A 85 12.08 -17.28 -6.56
CA VAL A 85 13.50 -17.18 -6.90
C VAL A 85 13.63 -16.36 -8.17
N ASN A 86 13.93 -15.07 -8.01
CA ASN A 86 14.12 -14.16 -9.14
C ASN A 86 15.58 -14.19 -9.61
N LEU A 87 15.82 -14.87 -10.72
CA LEU A 87 17.15 -14.95 -11.38
C LEU A 87 17.36 -13.84 -12.42
N THR A 88 16.42 -12.90 -12.54
CA THR A 88 16.50 -11.81 -13.50
C THR A 88 16.96 -10.51 -12.84
N ALA A 89 17.44 -9.56 -13.66
CA ALA A 89 17.81 -8.22 -13.19
C ALA A 89 16.60 -7.31 -12.91
N PHE A 90 15.38 -7.80 -13.17
CA PHE A 90 14.15 -7.02 -13.00
C PHE A 90 13.55 -7.29 -11.62
N GLU A 91 12.97 -6.23 -11.03
CA GLU A 91 12.24 -6.32 -9.77
C GLU A 91 10.96 -7.16 -9.95
N THR A 92 10.72 -8.09 -9.02
CA THR A 92 9.45 -8.82 -8.99
C THR A 92 8.39 -7.96 -8.31
N PHE A 93 7.27 -7.74 -9.00
CA PHE A 93 6.14 -6.98 -8.47
C PHE A 93 5.11 -7.94 -7.88
N PHE A 94 4.97 -7.91 -6.56
CA PHE A 94 3.90 -8.63 -5.87
C PHE A 94 2.64 -7.77 -5.81
N PRO A 95 1.44 -8.39 -5.91
CA PRO A 95 0.19 -7.66 -5.76
C PRO A 95 0.09 -7.07 -4.35
N GLU A 96 -0.52 -5.91 -4.25
CA GLU A 96 -0.82 -5.31 -2.93
C GLU A 96 -1.91 -6.14 -2.23
N LYS A 97 -1.74 -6.40 -0.94
CA LYS A 97 -2.67 -7.18 -0.11
C LYS A 97 -3.18 -6.37 1.10
N ARG A 98 -2.53 -5.26 1.44
CA ARG A 98 -2.89 -4.43 2.58
C ARG A 98 -4.11 -3.57 2.24
N LEU A 99 -5.19 -3.72 2.99
CA LEU A 99 -6.47 -3.07 2.72
C LEU A 99 -6.37 -1.55 2.56
N PHE A 100 -5.56 -0.90 3.39
CA PHE A 100 -5.33 0.53 3.29
C PHE A 100 -4.84 0.97 1.90
N PHE A 101 -3.93 0.22 1.28
CA PHE A 101 -3.38 0.55 -0.04
C PHE A 101 -4.23 0.01 -1.20
N LEU A 102 -5.05 -1.03 -0.97
CA LEU A 102 -5.96 -1.58 -1.98
C LEU A 102 -7.13 -0.65 -2.28
N GLU A 103 -7.66 -0.01 -1.24
CA GLU A 103 -8.78 0.90 -1.40
C GLU A 103 -8.43 2.06 -2.34
N ASN A 104 -9.22 2.27 -3.40
CA ASN A 104 -8.99 3.29 -4.44
C ASN A 104 -7.61 3.21 -5.13
N GLN A 105 -7.04 2.02 -5.22
CA GLN A 105 -5.75 1.78 -5.87
C GLN A 105 -5.75 2.26 -7.33
N GLU A 106 -6.88 2.18 -8.02
CA GLU A 106 -7.05 2.65 -9.41
C GLU A 106 -6.72 4.13 -9.57
N THR A 107 -6.95 4.96 -8.54
CA THR A 107 -6.59 6.38 -8.58
C THR A 107 -5.07 6.57 -8.64
N PHE A 108 -4.28 5.64 -8.10
CA PHE A 108 -2.82 5.71 -8.08
C PHE A 108 -2.16 4.80 -9.13
N ALA A 109 -2.92 3.87 -9.73
CA ALA A 109 -2.40 2.96 -10.74
C ALA A 109 -1.99 3.74 -11.99
N THR A 110 -0.73 3.65 -12.38
CA THR A 110 -0.25 4.20 -13.64
C THR A 110 -0.44 3.18 -14.75
N ILE A 111 -0.85 3.65 -15.93
CA ILE A 111 -0.90 2.78 -17.12
C ILE A 111 0.54 2.35 -17.39
N SER A 112 0.78 1.04 -17.21
CA SER A 112 2.05 0.46 -17.63
C SER A 112 2.10 0.53 -19.16
N THR A 113 2.83 1.50 -19.70
CA THR A 113 3.17 1.45 -21.12
C THR A 113 4.12 0.28 -21.28
N SER A 114 3.60 -0.83 -21.81
CA SER A 114 4.41 -1.97 -22.17
C SER A 114 5.46 -1.50 -23.18
N SER A 115 6.68 -1.28 -22.70
CA SER A 115 7.83 -1.11 -23.59
C SER A 115 7.95 -2.41 -24.38
N TRP A 116 8.15 -2.33 -25.69
CA TRP A 116 8.36 -3.47 -26.58
C TRP A 116 9.49 -4.42 -26.11
N ARG A 117 10.25 -4.06 -25.10
CA ARG A 117 11.29 -4.86 -24.47
C ARG A 117 10.86 -5.53 -23.14
N GLY A 118 9.58 -5.68 -22.90
CA GLY A 118 9.07 -6.60 -21.86
C GLY A 118 9.09 -6.10 -20.41
N GLY A 119 9.33 -4.83 -20.16
CA GLY A 119 9.26 -4.27 -18.80
C GLY A 119 8.33 -3.07 -18.74
N GLY A 120 7.11 -3.24 -18.21
CA GLY A 120 6.25 -2.10 -17.88
C GLY A 120 6.87 -1.29 -16.74
N THR A 121 6.95 0.03 -16.89
CA THR A 121 7.43 0.90 -15.80
C THR A 121 6.27 1.21 -14.87
N THR A 122 6.30 0.70 -13.65
CA THR A 122 5.37 1.08 -12.59
C THR A 122 5.98 2.23 -11.81
N LEU A 123 5.35 3.42 -11.86
CA LEU A 123 5.85 4.60 -11.15
C LEU A 123 5.64 4.48 -9.65
N LEU A 124 4.47 4.00 -9.24
CA LEU A 124 4.15 3.75 -7.84
C LEU A 124 3.92 2.26 -7.60
N HIS A 125 4.74 1.68 -6.76
CA HIS A 125 4.54 0.33 -6.23
C HIS A 125 4.42 0.43 -4.71
N THR A 126 3.19 0.34 -4.20
CA THR A 126 2.87 0.55 -2.78
C THR A 126 3.58 -0.44 -1.87
N ARG A 127 3.90 -1.64 -2.36
CA ARG A 127 4.67 -2.66 -1.61
C ARG A 127 6.10 -2.23 -1.24
N ARG A 128 6.60 -1.14 -1.82
CA ARG A 128 7.87 -0.53 -1.38
C ARG A 128 7.74 0.21 -0.05
N ILE A 129 6.53 0.66 0.28
CA ILE A 129 6.22 1.31 1.55
C ILE A 129 6.15 0.21 2.62
N GLY A 130 6.96 0.31 3.67
CA GLY A 130 7.10 -0.72 4.68
C GLY A 130 7.86 -1.97 4.22
N SER A 131 8.56 -1.92 3.07
CA SER A 131 9.37 -3.03 2.60
C SER A 131 10.59 -3.27 3.49
N SER A 132 11.05 -4.52 3.57
CA SER A 132 12.22 -4.89 4.38
C SER A 132 13.47 -4.09 4.01
N VAL A 133 14.35 -3.89 4.98
CA VAL A 133 15.63 -3.16 4.78
C VAL A 133 16.46 -3.84 3.68
N ARG A 134 16.47 -5.17 3.63
CA ARG A 134 17.19 -5.95 2.61
C ARG A 134 16.71 -5.67 1.19
N SER A 135 15.42 -5.40 0.99
CA SER A 135 14.85 -5.14 -0.34
C SER A 135 15.17 -3.74 -0.89
N ARG A 136 15.75 -2.86 -0.09
CA ARG A 136 16.05 -1.48 -0.46
C ARG A 136 17.32 -1.42 -1.32
N ARG A 137 17.16 -1.07 -2.58
CA ARG A 137 18.30 -0.90 -3.50
C ARG A 137 19.12 0.34 -3.14
N GLY A 138 20.45 0.21 -3.24
CA GLY A 138 21.37 1.36 -3.22
C GLY A 138 21.61 1.96 -1.83
N ARG A 139 21.58 1.14 -0.78
CA ARG A 139 21.97 1.60 0.56
C ARG A 139 23.47 1.41 0.81
N PRO A 140 24.26 2.50 0.73
CA PRO A 140 25.68 2.44 1.08
C PRO A 140 25.94 2.42 2.60
N ASP A 141 24.90 2.65 3.40
CA ASP A 141 24.95 2.71 4.86
C ASP A 141 24.95 1.34 5.55
N LEU A 142 24.49 0.29 4.85
CA LEU A 142 24.71 -1.10 5.28
C LEU A 142 26.06 -1.55 4.71
N ARG A 143 27.13 -1.34 5.46
CA ARG A 143 28.46 -1.83 5.09
C ARG A 143 28.45 -3.34 5.01
N GLU A 144 28.96 -3.90 3.93
CA GLU A 144 29.07 -5.36 3.72
C GLU A 144 29.94 -6.05 4.78
N ASP A 145 30.79 -5.27 5.46
CA ASP A 145 31.68 -5.69 6.53
C ASP A 145 30.98 -5.84 7.90
N LEU A 146 29.74 -5.32 8.04
CA LEU A 146 28.95 -5.49 9.25
C LEU A 146 28.16 -6.81 9.19
N ASN A 147 28.43 -7.68 10.14
CA ASN A 147 27.74 -8.96 10.28
C ASN A 147 26.36 -8.75 10.89
N ILE A 148 25.40 -8.31 10.07
CA ILE A 148 24.03 -7.99 10.50
C ILE A 148 23.17 -9.25 10.46
N ASN A 149 22.30 -9.41 11.45
CA ASN A 149 21.36 -10.51 11.50
C ASN A 149 20.42 -10.47 10.27
N SER A 150 20.46 -11.53 9.47
CA SER A 150 19.67 -11.63 8.23
C SER A 150 18.15 -11.63 8.49
N LEU A 151 17.71 -12.09 9.65
CA LEU A 151 16.31 -12.07 10.04
C LEU A 151 15.81 -10.63 10.22
N ASP A 152 16.59 -9.77 10.90
CA ASP A 152 16.19 -8.37 11.14
C ASP A 152 16.13 -7.60 9.82
N THR A 153 17.05 -7.85 8.88
CA THR A 153 17.03 -7.19 7.57
C THR A 153 15.88 -7.65 6.66
N SER A 154 15.33 -8.84 6.93
CA SER A 154 14.26 -9.44 6.12
C SER A 154 12.85 -9.06 6.57
N ARG A 155 12.70 -8.57 7.81
CA ARG A 155 11.40 -8.15 8.35
C ARG A 155 10.90 -6.90 7.63
N PRO A 156 9.56 -6.78 7.42
CA PRO A 156 8.96 -5.52 7.02
C PRO A 156 9.32 -4.41 8.01
N VAL A 157 9.41 -3.19 7.50
CA VAL A 157 9.62 -2.01 8.32
C VAL A 157 8.27 -1.47 8.77
N ASP A 158 8.18 -1.11 10.05
CA ASP A 158 6.97 -0.57 10.62
C ASP A 158 6.66 0.83 10.06
N LEU A 159 5.38 1.14 9.93
CA LEU A 159 4.91 2.45 9.51
C LEU A 159 4.43 3.22 10.74
N LEU A 160 4.91 4.45 10.90
CA LEU A 160 4.39 5.37 11.90
C LEU A 160 3.04 5.95 11.48
N LEU A 161 2.94 6.31 10.21
CA LEU A 161 1.76 6.97 9.65
C LEU A 161 1.61 6.64 8.17
N ALA A 162 0.40 6.39 7.76
CA ALA A 162 0.01 6.40 6.37
C ALA A 162 -1.27 7.21 6.19
N THR A 163 -1.32 8.10 5.19
CA THR A 163 -2.48 8.91 4.89
C THR A 163 -2.79 8.85 3.40
N LYS A 164 -4.06 8.82 3.07
CA LYS A 164 -4.53 8.77 1.70
C LYS A 164 -5.78 9.63 1.54
N GLY A 165 -5.78 10.51 0.55
CA GLY A 165 -6.94 11.29 0.15
C GLY A 165 -7.24 11.05 -1.31
N VAL A 166 -8.48 10.75 -1.65
CA VAL A 166 -8.95 10.64 -3.02
C VAL A 166 -10.18 11.49 -3.22
N GLY A 167 -10.30 12.06 -4.38
CA GLY A 167 -11.45 12.89 -4.68
C GLY A 167 -11.73 13.01 -6.17
N GLN A 168 -12.97 13.38 -6.45
CA GLN A 168 -13.42 13.66 -7.81
C GLN A 168 -14.19 14.98 -7.81
N TRP A 169 -13.85 15.82 -8.75
CA TRP A 169 -14.56 17.08 -8.99
C TRP A 169 -14.72 17.30 -10.50
N ASN A 170 -15.97 17.36 -10.93
CA ASN A 170 -16.32 17.40 -12.35
C ASN A 170 -15.65 16.24 -13.13
N ARG A 171 -14.81 16.57 -14.11
CA ARG A 171 -14.07 15.63 -14.96
C ARG A 171 -12.66 15.34 -14.44
N SER A 172 -12.34 15.82 -13.25
CA SER A 172 -11.01 15.61 -12.64
C SER A 172 -11.10 14.68 -11.46
N ARG A 173 -10.15 13.73 -11.39
CA ARG A 173 -9.90 12.89 -10.24
C ARG A 173 -8.52 13.19 -9.69
N PHE A 174 -8.35 13.16 -8.39
CA PHE A 174 -7.05 13.35 -7.75
C PHE A 174 -6.87 12.39 -6.60
N GLY A 175 -5.61 12.05 -6.36
CA GLY A 175 -5.19 11.24 -5.23
C GLY A 175 -3.93 11.80 -4.62
N VAL A 176 -3.89 11.83 -3.30
CA VAL A 176 -2.71 12.14 -2.50
C VAL A 176 -2.46 10.96 -1.56
N LEU A 177 -1.22 10.51 -1.47
CA LEU A 177 -0.79 9.48 -0.55
C LEU A 177 0.52 9.91 0.09
N ALA A 178 0.59 9.79 1.42
CA ALA A 178 1.83 9.99 2.17
C ALA A 178 1.99 8.86 3.18
N ALA A 179 3.22 8.44 3.43
CA ALA A 179 3.55 7.46 4.45
C ALA A 179 4.95 7.72 5.02
N THR A 180 5.10 7.46 6.31
CA THR A 180 6.36 7.58 7.04
C THR A 180 6.67 6.25 7.71
N GLU A 181 7.85 5.71 7.45
CA GLU A 181 8.39 4.51 8.09
C GLU A 181 9.10 4.85 9.40
N ASP A 182 9.11 3.90 10.33
CA ASP A 182 9.92 4.01 11.55
C ASP A 182 11.38 3.59 11.29
N ASP A 183 12.27 4.01 12.18
CA ASP A 183 13.65 3.54 12.19
C ASP A 183 13.71 2.07 12.62
N THR A 184 14.43 1.26 11.88
CA THR A 184 14.53 -0.18 12.15
C THR A 184 15.82 -0.49 12.90
N ARG A 185 15.71 -1.10 14.06
CA ARG A 185 16.84 -1.61 14.80
C ARG A 185 17.31 -2.93 14.20
N LEU A 186 18.57 -3.02 13.86
CA LEU A 186 19.24 -4.19 13.31
C LEU A 186 20.29 -4.68 14.30
N SER A 187 20.17 -5.94 14.72
CA SER A 187 21.13 -6.57 15.65
C SER A 187 22.34 -7.08 14.86
N LEU A 188 23.53 -6.97 15.45
CA LEU A 188 24.73 -7.62 14.93
C LEU A 188 24.70 -9.10 15.26
N SER A 189 25.17 -9.96 14.33
CA SER A 189 25.11 -11.42 14.48
C SER A 189 26.01 -11.96 15.61
N ASP A 190 27.00 -11.18 16.04
CA ASP A 190 27.90 -11.47 17.14
C ASP A 190 27.40 -11.00 18.50
N ASP A 191 26.16 -10.49 18.56
CA ASP A 191 25.49 -9.96 19.76
C ASP A 191 26.25 -8.78 20.44
N THR A 192 27.20 -8.17 19.74
CA THR A 192 28.03 -7.07 20.27
C THR A 192 27.33 -5.72 20.25
N GLY A 193 26.22 -5.59 19.50
CA GLY A 193 25.52 -4.32 19.41
C GLY A 193 24.37 -4.29 18.44
N SER A 194 23.86 -3.10 18.18
CA SER A 194 22.80 -2.86 17.20
C SER A 194 23.06 -1.55 16.47
N ILE A 195 22.62 -1.49 15.22
CA ILE A 195 22.62 -0.30 14.38
C ILE A 195 21.18 0.06 14.01
N TYR A 196 20.93 1.29 13.60
CA TYR A 196 19.63 1.74 13.14
C TYR A 196 19.65 1.99 11.64
N ALA A 197 18.68 1.44 10.96
CA ALA A 197 18.38 1.76 9.58
C ALA A 197 17.24 2.79 9.57
N SER A 198 17.51 4.00 9.07
CA SER A 198 16.53 5.08 9.05
C SER A 198 15.30 4.72 8.22
N GLY A 199 14.13 5.09 8.72
CA GLY A 199 12.87 5.05 7.99
C GLY A 199 12.90 5.90 6.72
N ARG A 200 11.87 5.76 5.90
CA ARG A 200 11.70 6.55 4.66
C ARG A 200 10.36 7.26 4.68
N ASP A 201 10.34 8.41 4.02
CA ASP A 201 9.13 9.16 3.74
C ASP A 201 8.71 8.96 2.28
N PHE A 202 7.41 8.77 2.08
CA PHE A 202 6.79 8.62 0.77
C PHE A 202 5.74 9.69 0.57
N GLY A 203 5.74 10.27 -0.62
CA GLY A 203 4.73 11.23 -1.04
C GLY A 203 4.34 11.01 -2.49
N VAL A 204 3.05 10.93 -2.76
CA VAL A 204 2.50 10.75 -4.11
C VAL A 204 1.35 11.73 -4.31
N LEU A 205 1.37 12.43 -5.42
CA LEU A 205 0.27 13.23 -5.91
C LEU A 205 -0.06 12.78 -7.34
N ARG A 206 -1.34 12.50 -7.58
CA ARG A 206 -1.83 12.20 -8.93
C ARG A 206 -3.05 13.03 -9.26
N TRP A 207 -3.06 13.54 -10.47
CA TRP A 207 -4.17 14.25 -11.06
C TRP A 207 -4.54 13.60 -12.40
N LEU A 208 -5.80 13.31 -12.60
CA LEU A 208 -6.38 12.77 -13.83
C LEU A 208 -7.47 13.74 -14.30
N HIS A 209 -7.45 14.10 -15.56
CA HIS A 209 -8.49 14.94 -16.19
C HIS A 209 -8.97 14.25 -17.46
N GLU A 210 -10.29 14.06 -17.57
CA GLU A 210 -10.98 13.43 -18.72
C GLU A 210 -11.71 14.48 -19.58
#